data_913e5ef6d27bc73651bec0210c228792
#
_entry.id   913e5ef6d27bc73651bec0210c228792
#
_cell.length_a   1.000
_cell.length_b   1.000
_cell.length_c   1.000
_cell.angle_alpha   90.00
_cell.angle_beta   90.00
_cell.angle_gamma   90.00
#
_symmetry.space_group_name_H-M   'P 1'
#
loop_
_entity.id
_entity.type
_entity.pdbx_description
1 polymer ?
#
loop_
_entity_poly.entity_id
_entity_poly.type
_entity_poly.pdbx_seq_one_letter_code
_entity_poly.pdbx_strand_id
1 'polypeptide(L)'
;MKKMPVLFVGHGSPMNALDKENPFNQNFSLITQKFAKPKAILMISAHWCSSRLQVTSGEHPEMIYDFYGFPDELSQVQYPAPGSPELAEQVRSLL
;
A
#
# COMPACT_ATOMS: atom_id res chain seq x y z
N MET A 1 -25.23 1.69 -5.48
CA MET A 1 -23.76 1.50 -5.48
C MET A 1 -23.25 1.40 -4.05
N LYS A 2 -22.56 0.33 -3.72
CA LYS A 2 -21.95 0.19 -2.41
C LYS A 2 -20.65 1.02 -2.35
N LYS A 3 -20.48 1.76 -1.28
CA LYS A 3 -19.22 2.47 -1.04
C LYS A 3 -18.17 1.48 -0.54
N MET A 4 -16.96 1.62 -1.06
CA MET A 4 -15.82 0.86 -0.56
C MET A 4 -15.37 1.40 0.79
N PRO A 5 -14.81 0.56 1.66
CA PRO A 5 -14.38 1.00 2.98
C PRO A 5 -13.19 1.95 2.91
N VAL A 6 -13.09 2.79 3.94
CA VAL A 6 -11.89 3.57 4.22
C VAL A 6 -11.25 2.94 5.46
N LEU A 7 -9.96 2.62 5.36
CA LEU A 7 -9.23 1.95 6.44
C LEU A 7 -8.11 2.85 6.94
N PHE A 8 -7.99 2.96 8.24
CA PHE A 8 -6.84 3.58 8.89
C PHE A 8 -6.10 2.48 9.64
N VAL A 9 -4.89 2.15 9.18
CA VAL A 9 -4.18 0.98 9.71
C VAL A 9 -2.75 1.33 10.10
N GLY A 10 -2.27 0.74 11.20
CA GLY A 10 -0.87 0.71 11.54
C GLY A 10 -0.28 -0.62 11.08
N HIS A 11 0.83 -0.60 10.36
CA HIS A 11 1.41 -1.83 9.82
C HIS A 11 2.57 -2.39 10.61
N GLY A 12 3.08 -1.64 11.61
CA GLY A 12 4.17 -2.09 12.44
C GLY A 12 5.51 -2.16 11.73
N SER A 13 6.35 -3.11 12.12
CA SER A 13 7.70 -3.27 11.59
C SER A 13 7.69 -3.74 10.12
N PRO A 14 8.68 -3.29 9.30
CA PRO A 14 8.87 -3.85 7.96
C PRO A 14 9.04 -5.37 7.94
N MET A 15 9.49 -5.98 9.03
CA MET A 15 9.61 -7.43 9.15
C MET A 15 8.28 -8.15 8.98
N ASN A 16 7.16 -7.46 9.16
CA ASN A 16 5.85 -8.05 8.91
C ASN A 16 5.67 -8.51 7.46
N ALA A 17 6.45 -7.99 6.53
CA ALA A 17 6.42 -8.46 5.14
C ALA A 17 6.94 -9.90 5.00
N LEU A 18 7.74 -10.38 5.94
CA LEU A 18 8.32 -11.72 5.94
C LEU A 18 7.59 -12.69 6.87
N ASP A 19 6.97 -12.19 7.93
CA ASP A 19 6.38 -13.01 8.98
C ASP A 19 4.90 -13.27 8.71
N LYS A 20 4.63 -14.36 8.00
CA LYS A 20 3.27 -14.73 7.60
C LYS A 20 2.46 -15.36 8.73
N GLU A 21 3.11 -15.81 9.79
CA GLU A 21 2.44 -16.47 10.92
C GLU A 21 2.05 -15.51 12.02
N ASN A 22 2.50 -14.28 11.94
CA ASN A 22 2.18 -13.25 12.91
C ASN A 22 0.66 -13.00 12.96
N PRO A 23 0.02 -13.04 14.13
CA PRO A 23 -1.42 -12.83 14.24
C PRO A 23 -1.88 -11.50 13.66
N PHE A 24 -1.07 -10.46 13.74
CA PHE A 24 -1.36 -9.15 13.17
C PHE A 24 -1.51 -9.24 11.65
N ASN A 25 -0.59 -9.94 10.98
CA ASN A 25 -0.66 -10.15 9.53
C ASN A 25 -1.85 -11.03 9.13
N GLN A 26 -2.14 -12.04 9.93
CA GLN A 26 -3.30 -12.90 9.68
C GLN A 26 -4.60 -12.10 9.75
N ASN A 27 -4.70 -11.16 10.67
CA ASN A 27 -5.87 -10.29 10.78
C ASN A 27 -6.01 -9.37 9.56
N PHE A 28 -4.91 -8.88 8.99
CA PHE A 28 -4.97 -8.12 7.75
C PHE A 28 -5.56 -8.94 6.61
N SER A 29 -5.17 -10.21 6.52
CA SER A 29 -5.71 -11.08 5.48
C SER A 29 -7.21 -11.32 5.66
N LEU A 30 -7.69 -11.38 6.88
CA LEU A 30 -9.10 -11.59 7.19
C LEU A 30 -9.96 -10.37 6.85
N ILE A 31 -9.41 -9.18 6.97
CA ILE A 31 -10.19 -7.96 6.76
C ILE A 31 -10.69 -7.85 5.32
N THR A 32 -9.93 -8.38 4.37
CA THR A 32 -10.28 -8.35 2.95
C THR A 32 -11.48 -9.24 2.61
N GLN A 33 -11.86 -10.13 3.51
CA GLN A 33 -13.03 -11.00 3.33
C GLN A 33 -14.34 -10.29 3.64
N LYS A 34 -14.27 -9.10 4.24
CA LYS A 34 -15.46 -8.37 4.68
C LYS A 34 -16.07 -7.49 3.59
N PHE A 35 -15.41 -7.36 2.45
CA PHE A 35 -15.91 -6.55 1.34
C PHE A 35 -15.48 -7.13 0.01
N ALA A 36 -16.15 -6.71 -1.06
CA ALA A 36 -15.81 -7.15 -2.40
C ALA A 36 -14.44 -6.63 -2.82
N LYS A 37 -13.76 -7.34 -3.72
CA LYS A 37 -12.46 -6.92 -4.24
C LYS A 37 -12.59 -5.55 -4.90
N PRO A 38 -11.83 -4.53 -4.45
CA PRO A 38 -11.90 -3.22 -5.08
C PRO A 38 -11.24 -3.21 -6.45
N LYS A 39 -11.66 -2.28 -7.29
CA LYS A 39 -11.04 -2.09 -8.61
C LYS A 39 -9.67 -1.43 -8.49
N ALA A 40 -9.47 -0.61 -7.46
CA ALA A 40 -8.22 0.07 -7.19
C ALA A 40 -8.12 0.40 -5.71
N ILE A 41 -6.91 0.69 -5.27
CA ILE A 41 -6.63 1.09 -3.88
C ILE A 41 -5.89 2.42 -3.91
N LEU A 42 -6.45 3.40 -3.21
CA LEU A 42 -5.74 4.65 -2.96
C LEU A 42 -5.03 4.51 -1.61
N MET A 43 -3.71 4.51 -1.65
CA MET A 43 -2.87 4.36 -0.47
C MET A 43 -2.29 5.72 -0.07
N ILE A 44 -2.55 6.12 1.17
CA ILE A 44 -1.95 7.32 1.76
C ILE A 44 -0.95 6.85 2.81
N SER A 45 0.33 7.02 2.54
CA SER A 45 1.39 6.50 3.39
C SER A 45 2.02 7.60 4.23
N ALA A 46 2.19 7.33 5.52
CA ALA A 46 2.94 8.20 6.41
C ALA A 46 4.45 8.24 6.09
N HIS A 47 4.92 7.28 5.28
CA HIS A 47 6.33 7.21 4.89
C HIS A 47 6.67 8.06 3.67
N TRP A 48 5.67 8.58 2.98
CA TRP A 48 5.91 9.45 1.83
C TRP A 48 5.69 10.89 2.25
N CYS A 49 6.80 11.60 2.40
CA CYS A 49 6.82 12.98 2.83
C CYS A 49 7.38 13.85 1.71
N SER A 50 6.66 14.89 1.34
CA SER A 50 7.12 15.84 0.33
C SER A 50 6.61 17.25 0.65
N SER A 51 7.24 18.25 0.01
CA SER A 51 6.85 19.64 0.21
C SER A 51 5.55 20.01 -0.51
N ARG A 52 5.05 19.13 -1.37
CA ARG A 52 3.82 19.32 -2.14
C ARG A 52 2.93 18.12 -2.01
N LEU A 53 1.63 18.33 -2.12
CA LEU A 53 0.69 17.25 -2.24
C LEU A 53 0.88 16.56 -3.60
N GLN A 54 1.14 15.26 -3.59
CA GLN A 54 1.48 14.51 -4.79
C GLN A 54 0.75 13.18 -4.82
N VAL A 55 0.59 12.63 -6.01
CA VAL A 55 0.07 11.29 -6.23
C VAL A 55 0.94 10.59 -7.29
N THR A 56 1.19 9.30 -7.12
CA THR A 56 1.94 8.53 -8.13
C THR A 56 1.09 8.36 -9.37
N SER A 57 1.67 8.58 -10.54
CA SER A 57 0.96 8.54 -11.82
C SER A 57 1.53 7.53 -12.82
N GLY A 58 2.56 6.76 -12.44
CA GLY A 58 3.16 5.77 -13.31
C GLY A 58 2.30 4.51 -13.44
N GLU A 59 2.45 3.79 -14.54
CA GLU A 59 1.76 2.52 -14.77
C GLU A 59 2.41 1.38 -13.98
N HIS A 60 3.73 1.46 -13.76
CA HIS A 60 4.52 0.41 -13.10
C HIS A 60 5.44 1.04 -12.06
N PRO A 61 4.89 1.46 -10.90
CA PRO A 61 5.72 2.07 -9.87
C PRO A 61 6.74 1.08 -9.35
N GLU A 62 7.94 1.58 -9.09
CA GLU A 62 9.04 0.78 -8.61
C GLU A 62 8.87 0.44 -7.13
N MET A 63 9.45 -0.68 -6.72
CA MET A 63 9.57 -1.01 -5.30
C MET A 63 10.55 -0.04 -4.64
N ILE A 64 10.22 0.38 -3.42
CA ILE A 64 11.07 1.26 -2.63
C ILE A 64 11.52 0.48 -1.39
N TYR A 65 12.83 0.35 -1.22
CA TYR A 65 13.45 -0.30 -0.07
C TYR A 65 14.19 0.75 0.76
N ASP A 66 13.43 1.55 1.49
CA ASP A 66 13.94 2.70 2.23
C ASP A 66 14.24 2.40 3.70
N PHE A 67 14.55 1.16 4.00
CA PHE A 67 14.91 0.70 5.33
C PHE A 67 16.32 0.10 5.31
N TYR A 68 16.96 0.06 6.47
CA TYR A 68 18.28 -0.55 6.63
C TYR A 68 18.36 -1.18 8.02
N GLY A 69 19.37 -2.05 8.23
CA GLY A 69 19.52 -2.77 9.48
C GLY A 69 18.59 -3.97 9.61
N PHE A 70 17.96 -4.40 8.52
CA PHE A 70 17.11 -5.59 8.47
C PHE A 70 17.78 -6.68 7.64
N PRO A 71 17.30 -7.94 7.75
CA PRO A 71 17.84 -9.03 6.91
C PRO A 71 17.72 -8.73 5.42
N ASP A 72 18.68 -9.24 4.64
CA ASP A 72 18.71 -9.04 3.17
C ASP A 72 17.43 -9.55 2.49
N GLU A 73 16.81 -10.58 3.04
CA GLU A 73 15.55 -11.14 2.53
C GLU A 73 14.45 -10.11 2.40
N LEU A 74 14.43 -9.12 3.30
CA LEU A 74 13.41 -8.07 3.25
C LEU A 74 13.57 -7.21 2.00
N SER A 75 14.81 -6.97 1.56
CA SER A 75 15.08 -6.21 0.33
C SER A 75 14.80 -7.01 -0.95
N GLN A 76 14.47 -8.28 -0.83
CA GLN A 76 14.13 -9.14 -1.95
C GLN A 76 12.63 -9.34 -2.12
N VAL A 77 11.82 -8.79 -1.20
CA VAL A 77 10.36 -8.87 -1.29
C VAL A 77 9.89 -8.11 -2.52
N GLN A 78 9.03 -8.75 -3.32
CA GLN A 78 8.48 -8.17 -4.53
C GLN A 78 6.97 -8.04 -4.41
N TYR A 79 6.47 -6.89 -4.78
CA TYR A 79 5.04 -6.63 -4.90
C TYR A 79 4.80 -5.70 -6.08
N PRO A 80 4.80 -6.25 -7.31
CA PRO A 80 4.72 -5.42 -8.52
C PRO A 80 3.29 -4.95 -8.79
N ALA A 81 2.72 -4.20 -7.85
CA ALA A 81 1.38 -3.67 -7.99
C ALA A 81 1.34 -2.66 -9.13
N PRO A 82 0.39 -2.78 -10.06
CA PRO A 82 0.27 -1.80 -11.13
C PRO A 82 -0.26 -0.47 -10.61
N GLY A 83 0.18 0.62 -11.22
CA GLY A 83 -0.39 1.93 -10.98
C GLY A 83 -1.60 2.18 -11.87
N SER A 84 -2.30 3.27 -11.62
CA SER A 84 -3.43 3.71 -12.44
C SER A 84 -3.31 5.19 -12.75
N PRO A 85 -2.73 5.56 -13.91
CA PRO A 85 -2.64 6.97 -14.29
C PRO A 85 -4.00 7.66 -14.36
N GLU A 86 -5.02 6.95 -14.80
CA GLU A 86 -6.38 7.51 -14.89
C GLU A 86 -6.94 7.86 -13.51
N LEU A 87 -6.80 6.96 -12.55
CA LEU A 87 -7.26 7.22 -11.19
C LEU A 87 -6.42 8.32 -10.53
N ALA A 88 -5.11 8.34 -10.79
CA ALA A 88 -4.24 9.40 -10.29
C ALA A 88 -4.71 10.77 -10.76
N GLU A 89 -5.13 10.89 -12.01
CA GLU A 89 -5.65 12.15 -12.54
C GLU A 89 -6.97 12.54 -11.86
N GLN A 90 -7.85 11.59 -11.60
CA GLN A 90 -9.08 11.86 -10.88
C GLN A 90 -8.80 12.35 -9.46
N VAL A 91 -7.86 11.72 -8.77
CA VAL A 91 -7.45 12.14 -7.42
C VAL A 91 -6.86 13.55 -7.48
N ARG A 92 -5.99 13.82 -8.44
CA ARG A 92 -5.39 15.15 -8.63
C ARG A 92 -6.46 16.23 -8.79
N SER A 93 -7.48 15.96 -9.56
CA SER A 93 -8.53 16.94 -9.83
C SER A 93 -9.44 17.22 -8.62
N LEU A 94 -9.46 16.32 -7.64
CA LEU A 94 -10.22 16.49 -6.40
C LEU A 94 -9.43 17.25 -5.32
N LEU A 95 -8.15 17.40 -5.50
CA LEU A 95 -7.26 18.09 -4.57
C LEU A 95 -6.93 19.48 -5.06
#